data_1aab3610a50fef4da168c84dc0f1fb50
#
_entry.id   1aab3610a50fef4da168c84dc0f1fb50
#
_cell.length_a   1.000
_cell.length_b   1.000
_cell.length_c   1.000
_cell.angle_alpha   90.00
_cell.angle_beta   90.00
_cell.angle_gamma   90.00
#
_symmetry.space_group_name_H-M   'P 1'
#
loop_
_entity.id
_entity.type
_entity.pdbx_description
1 polymer ?
#
loop_
_entity_poly.entity_id
_entity_poly.type
_entity_poly.pdbx_seq_one_letter_code
_entity_poly.pdbx_strand_id
1 'polypeptide(L)'
;MIPRFVILATLIAITGYFSLYKVEQWEQAIVFQFREIKDTNIGPGLHVMIPIVNRVQKFETRLLNLDKEAQRFLTAEKKDVLVDYFIKWRISNVKEFYTATRGDIYTANNLLEQRINRALRDEFGARTVQQVVAGERTEILNIVTQTTSNLQDELGITVVDVRTKRIDLPEEVSNSVYARMRAERERVAKDFRARGSEAAERIRANADREREIILATAYRDAETIRGEGDAQATEIYAAAFEKNEEFYALYRSLNAYQNSFSQGNNILLLEPDSDFFKYFNNPKGK
;
A
#
# COMPACT_ATOMS: atom_id res chain seq x y z
N MET A 1 -11.85 -84.37 -24.94
CA MET A 1 -10.90 -84.27 -23.83
C MET A 1 -10.05 -82.96 -24.08
N ILE A 2 -10.23 -81.96 -23.29
CA ILE A 2 -9.40 -80.71 -23.40
C ILE A 2 -8.00 -81.10 -22.88
N PRO A 3 -6.95 -80.96 -23.70
CA PRO A 3 -5.60 -81.34 -23.29
C PRO A 3 -5.16 -80.58 -22.07
N ARG A 4 -4.59 -81.21 -21.10
CA ARG A 4 -4.10 -80.63 -19.84
C ARG A 4 -3.25 -79.40 -20.08
N PHE A 5 -2.59 -79.34 -21.22
CA PHE A 5 -1.74 -78.18 -21.63
C PHE A 5 -2.54 -76.89 -21.92
N VAL A 6 -3.75 -77.02 -22.47
CA VAL A 6 -4.65 -75.88 -22.73
C VAL A 6 -5.20 -75.34 -21.41
N ILE A 7 -5.50 -76.20 -20.44
CA ILE A 7 -5.92 -75.73 -19.11
C ILE A 7 -4.79 -74.97 -18.40
N LEU A 8 -3.56 -75.46 -18.48
CA LEU A 8 -2.39 -74.78 -17.86
C LEU A 8 -2.10 -73.48 -18.55
N ALA A 9 -2.17 -73.42 -19.89
CA ALA A 9 -1.94 -72.19 -20.64
C ALA A 9 -3.01 -71.12 -20.35
N THR A 10 -4.27 -71.52 -20.24
CA THR A 10 -5.37 -70.58 -19.86
C THR A 10 -5.23 -70.07 -18.43
N LEU A 11 -4.81 -70.95 -17.50
CA LEU A 11 -4.56 -70.53 -16.11
C LEU A 11 -3.40 -69.53 -15.99
N ILE A 12 -2.31 -69.73 -16.75
CA ILE A 12 -1.19 -68.78 -16.83
C ILE A 12 -1.63 -67.46 -17.48
N ALA A 13 -2.43 -67.50 -18.54
CA ALA A 13 -2.94 -66.31 -19.17
C ALA A 13 -3.87 -65.52 -18.25
N ILE A 14 -4.73 -66.17 -17.51
CA ILE A 14 -5.64 -65.56 -16.52
C ILE A 14 -4.83 -64.94 -15.36
N THR A 15 -3.88 -65.66 -14.81
CA THR A 15 -3.02 -65.13 -13.75
C THR A 15 -2.14 -63.96 -14.23
N GLY A 16 -1.62 -64.04 -15.46
CA GLY A 16 -0.89 -62.90 -16.09
C GLY A 16 -1.75 -61.68 -16.29
N TYR A 17 -3.00 -61.85 -16.70
CA TYR A 17 -3.93 -60.72 -16.85
C TYR A 17 -4.24 -60.03 -15.51
N PHE A 18 -4.49 -60.79 -14.45
CA PHE A 18 -4.70 -60.24 -13.10
C PHE A 18 -3.45 -59.76 -12.41
N SER A 19 -2.27 -60.04 -12.96
CA SER A 19 -0.98 -59.55 -12.44
C SER A 19 -0.66 -58.13 -12.87
N LEU A 20 -1.32 -57.60 -13.90
CA LEU A 20 -1.02 -56.26 -14.42
C LEU A 20 -1.98 -55.24 -13.79
N TYR A 21 -1.43 -54.13 -13.30
CA TYR A 21 -2.20 -52.97 -12.88
C TYR A 21 -1.60 -51.69 -13.46
N LYS A 22 -2.47 -50.72 -13.75
CA LYS A 22 -2.12 -49.39 -14.29
C LYS A 22 -2.26 -48.35 -13.18
N VAL A 23 -1.27 -47.50 -13.04
CA VAL A 23 -1.33 -46.27 -12.22
C VAL A 23 -1.44 -45.08 -13.17
N GLU A 24 -2.46 -44.26 -12.98
CA GLU A 24 -2.67 -43.04 -13.77
C GLU A 24 -1.68 -41.93 -13.40
N GLN A 25 -1.54 -40.91 -14.27
CA GLN A 25 -0.59 -39.82 -14.06
C GLN A 25 -0.87 -39.01 -12.78
N TRP A 26 -2.10 -38.99 -12.33
CA TRP A 26 -2.55 -38.28 -11.13
C TRP A 26 -2.66 -39.16 -9.90
N GLU A 27 -2.23 -40.41 -10.00
CA GLU A 27 -2.28 -41.40 -8.92
C GLU A 27 -0.86 -41.78 -8.50
N GLN A 28 -0.74 -42.15 -7.24
CA GLN A 28 0.41 -42.87 -6.72
C GLN A 28 -0.14 -44.14 -6.02
N ALA A 29 0.60 -45.21 -6.07
CA ALA A 29 0.16 -46.47 -5.50
C ALA A 29 1.14 -46.96 -4.41
N ILE A 30 0.55 -47.65 -3.42
CA ILE A 30 1.26 -48.47 -2.44
C ILE A 30 0.96 -49.93 -2.70
N VAL A 31 1.98 -50.75 -2.68
CA VAL A 31 1.86 -52.20 -2.74
C VAL A 31 2.07 -52.78 -1.35
N PHE A 32 1.07 -53.52 -0.89
CA PHE A 32 1.10 -54.29 0.34
C PHE A 32 1.40 -55.74 0.02
N GLN A 33 2.27 -56.37 0.79
CA GLN A 33 2.54 -57.78 0.78
C GLN A 33 2.28 -58.34 2.19
N PHE A 34 1.37 -59.29 2.35
CA PHE A 34 0.97 -59.85 3.66
C PHE A 34 0.64 -58.77 4.73
N ARG A 35 0.00 -57.68 4.34
CA ARG A 35 -0.37 -56.53 5.16
C ARG A 35 0.79 -55.57 5.55
N GLU A 36 2.01 -55.85 5.12
CA GLU A 36 3.13 -54.94 5.27
C GLU A 36 3.31 -54.11 4.01
N ILE A 37 3.79 -52.89 4.16
CA ILE A 37 4.07 -52.01 3.05
C ILE A 37 5.40 -52.48 2.42
N LYS A 38 5.30 -52.99 1.18
CA LYS A 38 6.48 -53.45 0.43
C LYS A 38 7.12 -52.32 -0.38
N ASP A 39 6.33 -51.67 -1.20
CA ASP A 39 6.75 -50.59 -2.05
C ASP A 39 5.85 -49.38 -1.89
N THR A 40 6.46 -48.19 -1.87
CA THR A 40 5.80 -46.89 -1.69
C THR A 40 6.13 -45.96 -2.83
N ASN A 41 5.24 -45.01 -3.13
CA ASN A 41 5.44 -44.00 -4.15
C ASN A 41 5.60 -44.56 -5.57
N ILE A 42 4.86 -45.64 -5.90
CA ILE A 42 4.85 -46.18 -7.25
C ILE A 42 4.21 -45.15 -8.17
N GLY A 43 5.02 -44.66 -9.12
CA GLY A 43 4.63 -43.63 -10.08
C GLY A 43 3.70 -44.14 -11.18
N PRO A 44 3.31 -43.25 -12.10
CA PRO A 44 2.43 -43.57 -13.22
C PRO A 44 3.08 -44.60 -14.14
N GLY A 45 2.25 -45.50 -14.65
CA GLY A 45 2.69 -46.52 -15.59
C GLY A 45 1.97 -47.87 -15.42
N LEU A 46 2.47 -48.87 -16.14
CA LEU A 46 2.05 -50.25 -16.05
C LEU A 46 2.97 -51.01 -15.13
N HIS A 47 2.44 -51.65 -14.11
CA HIS A 47 3.18 -52.37 -13.09
C HIS A 47 2.68 -53.77 -12.93
N VAL A 48 3.52 -54.65 -12.40
CA VAL A 48 3.23 -56.05 -12.18
C VAL A 48 3.04 -56.33 -10.68
N MET A 49 1.98 -57.04 -10.32
CA MET A 49 1.78 -57.53 -8.95
C MET A 49 1.57 -59.06 -8.95
N ILE A 50 1.84 -59.70 -7.84
CA ILE A 50 1.53 -61.09 -7.64
C ILE A 50 0.10 -61.14 -7.10
N PRO A 51 -0.88 -61.64 -7.91
CA PRO A 51 -2.27 -61.76 -7.44
C PRO A 51 -2.32 -62.66 -6.19
N ILE A 52 -3.27 -62.35 -5.29
CA ILE A 52 -3.50 -63.01 -3.99
C ILE A 52 -2.50 -62.58 -2.90
N VAL A 53 -1.21 -62.36 -3.20
CA VAL A 53 -0.16 -62.01 -2.24
C VAL A 53 -0.08 -60.49 -2.07
N ASN A 54 -0.15 -59.77 -3.18
CA ASN A 54 -0.03 -58.32 -3.20
C ASN A 54 -1.40 -57.66 -3.29
N ARG A 55 -1.59 -56.61 -2.51
CA ARG A 55 -2.72 -55.68 -2.60
C ARG A 55 -2.21 -54.30 -2.96
N VAL A 56 -2.80 -53.70 -3.99
CA VAL A 56 -2.47 -52.36 -4.45
C VAL A 56 -3.54 -51.37 -4.00
N GLN A 57 -3.14 -50.31 -3.38
CA GLN A 57 -4.01 -49.18 -3.05
C GLN A 57 -3.50 -47.92 -3.74
N LYS A 58 -4.38 -47.25 -4.47
CA LYS A 58 -4.07 -46.03 -5.24
C LYS A 58 -4.60 -44.82 -4.50
N PHE A 59 -3.83 -43.76 -4.59
CA PHE A 59 -4.09 -42.45 -3.96
C PHE A 59 -4.03 -41.36 -4.97
N GLU A 60 -4.97 -40.47 -4.93
CA GLU A 60 -5.00 -39.27 -5.79
C GLU A 60 -4.03 -38.22 -5.30
N THR A 61 -3.14 -37.72 -6.20
CA THR A 61 -2.14 -36.70 -5.90
C THR A 61 -2.54 -35.31 -6.38
N ARG A 62 -3.70 -35.17 -7.01
CA ARG A 62 -4.27 -33.89 -7.42
C ARG A 62 -4.59 -33.03 -6.21
N LEU A 63 -4.80 -31.73 -6.47
CA LEU A 63 -5.26 -30.78 -5.46
C LEU A 63 -6.68 -31.13 -5.00
N LEU A 64 -6.79 -31.44 -3.73
CA LEU A 64 -8.05 -31.64 -3.04
C LEU A 64 -8.47 -30.34 -2.36
N ASN A 65 -9.79 -30.14 -2.27
CA ASN A 65 -10.37 -28.98 -1.60
C ASN A 65 -11.12 -29.42 -0.34
N LEU A 66 -10.76 -28.83 0.79
CA LEU A 66 -11.50 -28.96 2.02
C LEU A 66 -12.22 -27.62 2.27
N ASP A 67 -13.54 -27.67 2.15
CA ASP A 67 -14.43 -26.53 2.38
C ASP A 67 -15.14 -26.70 3.72
N LYS A 68 -15.14 -25.64 4.53
CA LYS A 68 -15.77 -25.64 5.85
C LYS A 68 -16.70 -24.45 6.01
N GLU A 69 -17.82 -24.73 6.66
CA GLU A 69 -18.78 -23.71 7.08
C GLU A 69 -18.16 -22.76 8.12
N ALA A 70 -18.81 -21.61 8.30
CA ALA A 70 -18.38 -20.56 9.22
C ALA A 70 -18.09 -21.11 10.62
N GLN A 71 -16.88 -20.89 11.09
CA GLN A 71 -16.45 -21.20 12.45
C GLN A 71 -16.22 -19.93 13.25
N ARG A 72 -16.45 -20.02 14.57
CA ARG A 72 -16.22 -18.91 15.51
C ARG A 72 -14.79 -18.92 15.99
N PHE A 73 -14.13 -17.76 15.87
CA PHE A 73 -12.80 -17.51 16.40
C PHE A 73 -12.84 -16.28 17.32
N LEU A 74 -12.15 -16.38 18.45
CA LEU A 74 -12.06 -15.29 19.42
C LEU A 74 -10.85 -14.42 19.09
N THR A 75 -11.04 -13.10 19.03
CA THR A 75 -9.98 -12.12 18.81
C THR A 75 -9.32 -11.69 20.13
N ALA A 76 -8.20 -10.96 20.08
CA ALA A 76 -7.52 -10.38 21.23
C ALA A 76 -8.44 -9.50 22.09
N GLU A 77 -9.44 -8.87 21.46
CA GLU A 77 -10.45 -8.05 22.17
C GLU A 77 -11.58 -8.89 22.80
N LYS A 78 -11.47 -10.21 22.82
CA LYS A 78 -12.50 -11.15 23.31
C LYS A 78 -13.84 -11.02 22.58
N LYS A 79 -13.78 -10.74 21.27
CA LYS A 79 -14.95 -10.68 20.39
C LYS A 79 -14.91 -11.84 19.42
N ASP A 80 -16.05 -12.45 19.19
CA ASP A 80 -16.21 -13.51 18.21
C ASP A 80 -16.23 -12.95 16.79
N VAL A 81 -15.54 -13.65 15.89
CA VAL A 81 -15.63 -13.46 14.44
C VAL A 81 -16.04 -14.80 13.80
N LEU A 82 -16.90 -14.73 12.80
CA LEU A 82 -17.32 -15.87 12.01
C LEU A 82 -16.46 -15.91 10.75
N VAL A 83 -15.72 -16.99 10.57
CA VAL A 83 -14.77 -17.12 9.47
C VAL A 83 -15.13 -18.36 8.63
N ASP A 84 -15.46 -18.13 7.37
CA ASP A 84 -15.57 -19.15 6.34
C ASP A 84 -14.22 -19.28 5.65
N TYR A 85 -13.70 -20.48 5.56
CA TYR A 85 -12.43 -20.72 4.89
C TYR A 85 -12.42 -22.02 4.10
N PHE A 86 -11.52 -22.13 3.15
CA PHE A 86 -11.22 -23.35 2.43
C PHE A 86 -9.72 -23.60 2.36
N ILE A 87 -9.36 -24.85 2.24
CA ILE A 87 -7.99 -25.32 2.21
C ILE A 87 -7.77 -26.10 0.92
N LYS A 88 -6.72 -25.77 0.18
CA LYS A 88 -6.24 -26.57 -0.93
C LYS A 88 -5.02 -27.35 -0.49
N TRP A 89 -5.10 -28.66 -0.60
CA TRP A 89 -4.06 -29.55 -0.17
C TRP A 89 -3.87 -30.72 -1.14
N ARG A 90 -2.77 -31.41 -1.04
CA ARG A 90 -2.49 -32.61 -1.83
C ARG A 90 -1.69 -33.60 -1.02
N ILE A 91 -1.77 -34.88 -1.41
CA ILE A 91 -0.93 -35.94 -0.88
C ILE A 91 0.45 -35.78 -1.52
N SER A 92 1.49 -35.57 -0.72
CA SER A 92 2.90 -35.45 -1.17
C SER A 92 3.72 -36.70 -0.87
N ASN A 93 3.41 -37.38 0.24
CA ASN A 93 4.06 -38.65 0.60
C ASN A 93 2.98 -39.68 0.97
N VAL A 94 2.77 -40.61 0.08
CA VAL A 94 1.68 -41.61 0.23
C VAL A 94 1.93 -42.58 1.38
N LYS A 95 3.19 -42.84 1.70
CA LYS A 95 3.54 -43.73 2.84
C LYS A 95 3.13 -43.10 4.16
N GLU A 96 3.56 -41.88 4.42
CA GLU A 96 3.23 -41.15 5.65
C GLU A 96 1.71 -40.90 5.73
N PHE A 97 1.08 -40.57 4.59
CA PHE A 97 -0.35 -40.41 4.51
C PHE A 97 -1.11 -41.68 4.93
N TYR A 98 -0.68 -42.82 4.40
CA TYR A 98 -1.31 -44.10 4.77
C TYR A 98 -1.08 -44.47 6.24
N THR A 99 0.12 -44.22 6.74
CA THR A 99 0.47 -44.52 8.14
C THR A 99 -0.38 -43.69 9.11
N ALA A 100 -0.57 -42.41 8.81
CA ALA A 100 -1.34 -41.49 9.67
C ALA A 100 -2.86 -41.65 9.55
N THR A 101 -3.36 -41.89 8.33
CA THR A 101 -4.81 -41.85 8.04
C THR A 101 -5.40 -43.20 7.65
N ARG A 102 -4.57 -44.25 7.49
CA ARG A 102 -4.92 -45.56 6.89
C ARG A 102 -5.49 -45.42 5.47
N GLY A 103 -5.14 -44.33 4.79
CA GLY A 103 -5.61 -44.04 3.45
C GLY A 103 -7.05 -43.48 3.36
N ASP A 104 -7.62 -43.09 4.49
CA ASP A 104 -8.92 -42.45 4.54
C ASP A 104 -8.85 -40.95 4.45
N ILE A 105 -9.47 -40.37 3.41
CA ILE A 105 -9.50 -38.93 3.15
C ILE A 105 -10.31 -38.19 4.22
N TYR A 106 -11.35 -38.80 4.79
CA TYR A 106 -12.14 -38.17 5.86
C TYR A 106 -11.33 -37.98 7.12
N THR A 107 -10.55 -38.98 7.49
CA THR A 107 -9.62 -38.90 8.62
C THR A 107 -8.55 -37.83 8.37
N ALA A 108 -8.00 -37.79 7.16
CA ALA A 108 -7.06 -36.75 6.76
C ALA A 108 -7.66 -35.34 6.86
N ASN A 109 -8.86 -35.15 6.34
CA ASN A 109 -9.57 -33.87 6.41
C ASN A 109 -9.82 -33.43 7.85
N ASN A 110 -10.22 -34.35 8.75
CA ASN A 110 -10.44 -34.02 10.15
C ASN A 110 -9.14 -33.61 10.88
N LEU A 111 -8.05 -34.32 10.63
CA LEU A 111 -6.73 -33.98 11.20
C LEU A 111 -6.22 -32.65 10.68
N LEU A 112 -6.36 -32.42 9.38
CA LEU A 112 -5.98 -31.16 8.75
C LEU A 112 -6.80 -30.00 9.31
N GLU A 113 -8.12 -30.16 9.42
CA GLU A 113 -9.00 -29.15 10.01
C GLU A 113 -8.60 -28.79 11.44
N GLN A 114 -8.33 -29.78 12.27
CA GLN A 114 -7.91 -29.53 13.66
C GLN A 114 -6.61 -28.73 13.74
N ARG A 115 -5.64 -29.01 12.87
CA ARG A 115 -4.37 -28.30 12.82
C ARG A 115 -4.54 -26.85 12.33
N ILE A 116 -5.29 -26.67 11.24
CA ILE A 116 -5.58 -25.33 10.69
C ILE A 116 -6.41 -24.50 11.67
N ASN A 117 -7.44 -25.08 12.30
CA ASN A 117 -8.23 -24.40 13.30
C ASN A 117 -7.42 -23.93 14.50
N ARG A 118 -6.42 -24.71 14.92
CA ARG A 118 -5.50 -24.30 15.98
C ARG A 118 -4.66 -23.10 15.53
N ALA A 119 -4.03 -23.19 14.36
CA ALA A 119 -3.22 -22.11 13.82
C ALA A 119 -4.04 -20.82 13.59
N LEU A 120 -5.25 -20.93 13.06
CA LEU A 120 -6.16 -19.78 12.89
C LEU A 120 -6.57 -19.18 14.23
N ARG A 121 -6.83 -20.02 15.25
CA ARG A 121 -7.19 -19.53 16.60
C ARG A 121 -6.05 -18.76 17.25
N ASP A 122 -4.84 -19.26 17.10
CA ASP A 122 -3.65 -18.60 17.64
C ASP A 122 -3.42 -17.25 16.96
N GLU A 123 -3.55 -17.20 15.63
CA GLU A 123 -3.36 -15.97 14.84
C GLU A 123 -4.49 -14.94 15.06
N PHE A 124 -5.74 -15.36 15.11
CA PHE A 124 -6.85 -14.45 15.39
C PHE A 124 -6.86 -13.98 16.84
N GLY A 125 -6.48 -14.85 17.77
CA GLY A 125 -6.37 -14.53 19.21
C GLY A 125 -5.31 -13.47 19.53
N ALA A 126 -4.30 -13.33 18.68
CA ALA A 126 -3.26 -12.31 18.82
C ALA A 126 -3.63 -10.94 18.22
N ARG A 127 -4.73 -10.84 17.44
CA ARG A 127 -5.09 -9.66 16.66
C ARG A 127 -6.43 -9.05 17.05
N THR A 128 -6.58 -7.76 16.78
CA THR A 128 -7.85 -7.04 16.97
C THR A 128 -8.84 -7.35 15.84
N VAL A 129 -10.13 -7.14 16.10
CA VAL A 129 -11.18 -7.28 15.07
C VAL A 129 -10.89 -6.44 13.83
N GLN A 130 -10.36 -5.23 14.03
CA GLN A 130 -10.05 -4.32 12.93
C GLN A 130 -8.94 -4.86 12.03
N GLN A 131 -7.88 -5.43 12.60
CA GLN A 131 -6.77 -6.04 11.85
C GLN A 131 -7.24 -7.28 11.06
N VAL A 132 -8.06 -8.11 11.68
CA VAL A 132 -8.62 -9.32 11.05
C VAL A 132 -9.56 -8.99 9.89
N VAL A 133 -10.45 -7.99 10.07
CA VAL A 133 -11.49 -7.65 9.07
C VAL A 133 -10.97 -6.75 7.97
N ALA A 134 -10.11 -5.77 8.29
CA ALA A 134 -9.81 -4.65 7.39
C ALA A 134 -8.41 -4.63 6.77
N GLY A 135 -7.41 -5.39 7.28
CA GLY A 135 -6.04 -5.12 6.84
C GLY A 135 -5.12 -6.30 6.59
N GLU A 136 -4.99 -7.22 7.52
CA GLU A 136 -3.89 -8.20 7.56
C GLU A 136 -4.30 -9.61 7.12
N ARG A 137 -5.43 -9.73 6.43
CA ARG A 137 -6.02 -11.03 6.03
C ARG A 137 -5.02 -11.91 5.29
N THR A 138 -4.29 -11.36 4.33
CA THR A 138 -3.33 -12.13 3.52
C THR A 138 -2.12 -12.57 4.33
N GLU A 139 -1.66 -11.73 5.24
CA GLU A 139 -0.52 -12.04 6.10
C GLU A 139 -0.86 -13.16 7.09
N ILE A 140 -2.02 -13.10 7.74
CA ILE A 140 -2.51 -14.16 8.64
C ILE A 140 -2.53 -15.50 7.91
N LEU A 141 -3.09 -15.56 6.71
CA LEU A 141 -3.22 -16.79 5.95
C LEU A 141 -1.87 -17.34 5.47
N ASN A 142 -0.93 -16.47 5.13
CA ASN A 142 0.43 -16.86 4.80
C ASN A 142 1.15 -17.49 6.00
N ILE A 143 1.01 -16.89 7.20
CA ILE A 143 1.57 -17.44 8.44
C ILE A 143 0.96 -18.82 8.74
N VAL A 144 -0.37 -18.95 8.63
CA VAL A 144 -1.05 -20.24 8.82
C VAL A 144 -0.56 -21.28 7.83
N THR A 145 -0.41 -20.92 6.55
CA THR A 145 0.11 -21.82 5.52
C THR A 145 1.55 -22.25 5.83
N GLN A 146 2.40 -21.35 6.28
CA GLN A 146 3.79 -21.65 6.68
C GLN A 146 3.85 -22.54 7.92
N THR A 147 3.07 -22.23 8.95
CA THR A 147 3.01 -23.01 10.20
C THR A 147 2.54 -24.45 9.95
N THR A 148 1.73 -24.63 8.92
CA THR A 148 1.21 -25.96 8.56
C THR A 148 2.10 -26.73 7.57
N SER A 149 3.24 -26.16 7.13
CA SER A 149 4.18 -26.84 6.22
C SER A 149 4.73 -28.15 6.80
N ASN A 150 4.90 -28.23 8.11
CA ASN A 150 5.38 -29.45 8.82
C ASN A 150 4.40 -30.64 8.71
N LEU A 151 3.18 -30.45 8.22
CA LEU A 151 2.22 -31.54 7.99
C LEU A 151 2.69 -32.53 6.91
N GLN A 152 3.64 -32.14 6.08
CA GLN A 152 4.25 -33.04 5.10
C GLN A 152 4.95 -34.22 5.77
N ASP A 153 5.68 -33.96 6.84
CA ASP A 153 6.46 -34.98 7.55
C ASP A 153 5.58 -35.83 8.47
N GLU A 154 4.55 -35.23 9.07
CA GLU A 154 3.65 -35.92 10.01
C GLU A 154 2.53 -36.71 9.31
N LEU A 155 1.93 -36.14 8.30
CA LEU A 155 0.71 -36.66 7.66
C LEU A 155 0.90 -36.99 6.17
N GLY A 156 2.05 -36.73 5.58
CA GLY A 156 2.28 -36.89 4.15
C GLY A 156 1.46 -35.94 3.27
N ILE A 157 0.98 -34.83 3.83
CA ILE A 157 0.11 -33.84 3.19
C ILE A 157 0.83 -32.52 3.04
N THR A 158 0.76 -31.94 1.84
CA THR A 158 1.21 -30.57 1.62
C THR A 158 0.00 -29.65 1.49
N VAL A 159 -0.10 -28.67 2.38
CA VAL A 159 -1.04 -27.56 2.28
C VAL A 159 -0.51 -26.57 1.25
N VAL A 160 -1.25 -26.36 0.18
CA VAL A 160 -0.85 -25.48 -0.93
C VAL A 160 -1.34 -24.05 -0.68
N ASP A 161 -2.57 -23.92 -0.19
CA ASP A 161 -3.19 -22.62 0.00
C ASP A 161 -4.30 -22.70 1.05
N VAL A 162 -4.38 -21.69 1.91
CA VAL A 162 -5.46 -21.48 2.85
C VAL A 162 -6.07 -20.13 2.56
N ARG A 163 -7.39 -20.09 2.30
CA ARG A 163 -8.08 -18.81 2.04
C ARG A 163 -9.37 -18.69 2.80
N THR A 164 -9.64 -17.48 3.26
CA THR A 164 -10.96 -17.14 3.80
C THR A 164 -11.88 -16.70 2.67
N LYS A 165 -13.10 -17.21 2.69
CA LYS A 165 -14.18 -16.75 1.80
C LYS A 165 -14.80 -15.47 2.36
N ARG A 166 -15.13 -15.49 3.65
CA ARG A 166 -15.84 -14.43 4.35
C ARG A 166 -15.40 -14.37 5.80
N ILE A 167 -15.31 -13.17 6.34
CA ILE A 167 -15.13 -12.90 7.77
C ILE A 167 -16.25 -11.96 8.18
N ASP A 168 -17.15 -12.43 9.02
CA ASP A 168 -18.30 -11.68 9.50
C ASP A 168 -18.23 -11.51 11.02
N LEU A 169 -18.91 -10.50 11.49
CA LEU A 169 -19.17 -10.32 12.91
C LEU A 169 -20.55 -10.89 13.23
N PRO A 170 -20.71 -11.57 14.37
CA PRO A 170 -22.05 -11.93 14.85
C PRO A 170 -22.96 -10.70 14.91
N GLU A 171 -24.23 -10.84 14.55
CA GLU A 171 -25.18 -9.72 14.47
C GLU A 171 -25.28 -8.94 15.78
N GLU A 172 -25.15 -9.60 16.92
CA GLU A 172 -25.25 -9.04 18.27
C GLU A 172 -24.17 -7.95 18.54
N VAL A 173 -22.99 -8.09 17.96
CA VAL A 173 -21.87 -7.19 18.20
C VAL A 173 -21.54 -6.29 16.99
N SER A 174 -22.09 -6.63 15.82
CA SER A 174 -21.80 -5.98 14.53
C SER A 174 -22.01 -4.46 14.60
N ASN A 175 -23.20 -4.01 15.05
CA ASN A 175 -23.56 -2.60 15.09
C ASN A 175 -22.64 -1.77 15.99
N SER A 176 -22.26 -2.29 17.15
CA SER A 176 -21.39 -1.59 18.11
C SER A 176 -19.96 -1.48 17.59
N VAL A 177 -19.46 -2.52 16.91
CA VAL A 177 -18.12 -2.52 16.32
C VAL A 177 -18.05 -1.56 15.13
N TYR A 178 -19.03 -1.60 14.22
CA TYR A 178 -19.10 -0.67 13.09
C TYR A 178 -19.23 0.79 13.54
N ALA A 179 -20.02 1.08 14.58
CA ALA A 179 -20.12 2.42 15.14
C ALA A 179 -18.77 2.91 15.69
N ARG A 180 -18.04 2.06 16.43
CA ARG A 180 -16.71 2.38 16.93
C ARG A 180 -15.70 2.58 15.81
N MET A 181 -15.67 1.69 14.82
CA MET A 181 -14.77 1.83 13.65
C MET A 181 -15.05 3.12 12.87
N ARG A 182 -16.31 3.51 12.73
CA ARG A 182 -16.69 4.77 12.08
C ARG A 182 -16.20 5.98 12.87
N ALA A 183 -16.42 5.99 14.18
CA ALA A 183 -15.95 7.05 15.07
C ALA A 183 -14.42 7.18 15.06
N GLU A 184 -13.71 6.07 15.09
CA GLU A 184 -12.24 6.06 15.01
C GLU A 184 -11.73 6.58 13.67
N ARG A 185 -12.31 6.16 12.55
CA ARG A 185 -11.96 6.68 11.22
C ARG A 185 -12.25 8.18 11.11
N GLU A 186 -13.36 8.65 11.70
CA GLU A 186 -13.69 10.08 11.72
C GLU A 186 -12.67 10.87 12.56
N ARG A 187 -12.25 10.32 13.70
CA ARG A 187 -11.21 10.92 14.54
C ARG A 187 -9.88 11.04 13.79
N VAL A 188 -9.45 9.98 13.14
CA VAL A 188 -8.21 9.97 12.33
C VAL A 188 -8.31 10.97 11.17
N ALA A 189 -9.45 11.01 10.49
CA ALA A 189 -9.66 11.96 9.40
C ALA A 189 -9.66 13.42 9.88
N LYS A 190 -10.20 13.70 11.09
CA LYS A 190 -10.14 15.03 11.72
C LYS A 190 -8.70 15.41 12.06
N ASP A 191 -7.91 14.49 12.61
CA ASP A 191 -6.50 14.70 12.93
C ASP A 191 -5.69 15.04 11.68
N PHE A 192 -5.84 14.28 10.59
CA PHE A 192 -5.16 14.59 9.33
C PHE A 192 -5.58 15.94 8.75
N ARG A 193 -6.86 16.30 8.81
CA ARG A 193 -7.32 17.63 8.35
C ARG A 193 -6.74 18.75 9.21
N ALA A 194 -6.71 18.59 10.53
CA ALA A 194 -6.13 19.56 11.44
C ALA A 194 -4.63 19.78 11.18
N ARG A 195 -3.86 18.70 11.03
CA ARG A 195 -2.44 18.78 10.66
C ARG A 195 -2.23 19.40 9.28
N GLY A 196 -3.09 19.07 8.32
CA GLY A 196 -3.06 19.68 6.99
C GLY A 196 -3.35 21.17 7.03
N SER A 197 -4.33 21.61 7.83
CA SER A 197 -4.65 23.03 8.05
C SER A 197 -3.52 23.77 8.74
N GLU A 198 -2.93 23.20 9.79
CA GLU A 198 -1.74 23.75 10.47
C GLU A 198 -0.57 23.93 9.51
N ALA A 199 -0.26 22.91 8.73
CA ALA A 199 0.82 22.97 7.75
C ALA A 199 0.56 24.04 6.67
N ALA A 200 -0.66 24.15 6.19
CA ALA A 200 -1.05 25.16 5.22
C ALA A 200 -0.92 26.57 5.78
N GLU A 201 -1.35 26.81 7.02
CA GLU A 201 -1.24 28.11 7.68
C GLU A 201 0.22 28.50 7.92
N ARG A 202 1.04 27.55 8.32
CA ARG A 202 2.49 27.78 8.48
C ARG A 202 3.17 28.15 7.16
N ILE A 203 2.79 27.47 6.06
CA ILE A 203 3.33 27.79 4.73
C ILE A 203 2.88 29.17 4.27
N ARG A 204 1.61 29.55 4.48
CA ARG A 204 1.09 30.89 4.15
C ARG A 204 1.79 31.97 4.95
N ALA A 205 1.88 31.80 6.26
CA ALA A 205 2.56 32.78 7.12
C ALA A 205 4.02 32.99 6.75
N ASN A 206 4.74 31.91 6.38
CA ASN A 206 6.12 32.01 5.90
C ASN A 206 6.19 32.74 4.55
N ALA A 207 5.30 32.46 3.62
CA ALA A 207 5.24 33.12 2.32
C ALA A 207 4.89 34.61 2.44
N ASP A 208 3.92 34.96 3.30
CA ASP A 208 3.56 36.34 3.59
C ASP A 208 4.74 37.11 4.21
N ARG A 209 5.42 36.49 5.17
CA ARG A 209 6.64 37.09 5.76
C ARG A 209 7.74 37.30 4.72
N GLU A 210 7.98 36.33 3.87
CA GLU A 210 8.99 36.44 2.81
C GLU A 210 8.63 37.53 1.80
N ARG A 211 7.35 37.62 1.42
CA ARG A 211 6.82 38.70 0.58
C ARG A 211 7.08 40.07 1.20
N GLU A 212 6.78 40.27 2.49
CA GLU A 212 7.03 41.54 3.17
C GLU A 212 8.52 41.88 3.21
N ILE A 213 9.41 40.93 3.44
CA ILE A 213 10.84 41.11 3.41
C ILE A 213 11.32 41.55 2.00
N ILE A 214 10.82 40.88 0.96
CA ILE A 214 11.15 41.19 -0.43
C ILE A 214 10.69 42.61 -0.78
N LEU A 215 9.45 42.98 -0.44
CA LEU A 215 8.91 44.31 -0.70
C LEU A 215 9.69 45.38 0.06
N ALA A 216 9.96 45.20 1.35
CA ALA A 216 10.73 46.14 2.15
C ALA A 216 12.16 46.34 1.60
N THR A 217 12.78 45.25 1.17
CA THR A 217 14.11 45.28 0.54
C THR A 217 14.07 46.05 -0.78
N ALA A 218 13.09 45.77 -1.63
CA ALA A 218 12.91 46.44 -2.91
C ALA A 218 12.64 47.94 -2.74
N TYR A 219 11.83 48.34 -1.76
CA TYR A 219 11.61 49.75 -1.42
C TYR A 219 12.89 50.42 -0.94
N ARG A 220 13.63 49.80 -0.03
CA ARG A 220 14.92 50.32 0.43
C ARG A 220 15.90 50.52 -0.73
N ASP A 221 16.03 49.54 -1.59
CA ASP A 221 16.95 49.56 -2.71
C ASP A 221 16.53 50.64 -3.74
N ALA A 222 15.23 50.79 -3.99
CA ALA A 222 14.68 51.84 -4.85
C ALA A 222 14.94 53.23 -4.28
N GLU A 223 14.74 53.46 -2.98
CA GLU A 223 15.05 54.76 -2.34
C GLU A 223 16.53 55.04 -2.31
N THR A 224 17.38 54.03 -2.13
CA THR A 224 18.83 54.16 -2.21
C THR A 224 19.27 54.63 -3.61
N ILE A 225 18.78 53.94 -4.66
CA ILE A 225 19.08 54.30 -6.06
C ILE A 225 18.56 55.70 -6.39
N ARG A 226 17.35 56.05 -5.91
CA ARG A 226 16.79 57.40 -6.09
C ARG A 226 17.67 58.46 -5.40
N GLY A 227 18.06 58.20 -4.14
CA GLY A 227 18.91 59.09 -3.38
C GLY A 227 20.29 59.28 -4.01
N GLU A 228 20.90 58.22 -4.52
CA GLU A 228 22.16 58.29 -5.26
C GLU A 228 22.01 59.09 -6.57
N GLY A 229 20.88 58.86 -7.30
CA GLY A 229 20.59 59.64 -8.51
C GLY A 229 20.36 61.12 -8.23
N ASP A 230 19.63 61.45 -7.17
CA ASP A 230 19.40 62.82 -6.76
C ASP A 230 20.73 63.54 -6.30
N ALA A 231 21.60 62.79 -5.59
CA ALA A 231 22.92 63.30 -5.19
C ALA A 231 23.81 63.58 -6.41
N GLN A 232 23.87 62.63 -7.37
CA GLN A 232 24.60 62.79 -8.61
C GLN A 232 24.07 63.97 -9.43
N ALA A 233 22.73 64.08 -9.56
CA ALA A 233 22.14 65.24 -10.26
C ALA A 233 22.48 66.53 -9.59
N THR A 234 22.44 66.63 -8.26
CA THR A 234 22.76 67.78 -7.48
C THR A 234 24.27 68.21 -7.68
N GLU A 235 25.16 67.20 -7.66
CA GLU A 235 26.60 67.45 -7.92
C GLU A 235 26.83 67.96 -9.32
N ILE A 236 26.19 67.39 -10.35
CA ILE A 236 26.27 67.84 -11.74
C ILE A 236 25.74 69.28 -11.86
N TYR A 237 24.62 69.60 -11.21
CA TYR A 237 24.05 70.94 -11.25
C TYR A 237 24.94 71.92 -10.50
N ALA A 238 25.53 71.58 -9.35
CA ALA A 238 26.47 72.45 -8.62
C ALA A 238 27.72 72.77 -9.45
N ALA A 239 28.29 71.69 -10.07
CA ALA A 239 29.48 71.90 -10.96
C ALA A 239 29.17 72.80 -12.21
N ALA A 240 27.92 72.69 -12.70
CA ALA A 240 27.50 73.57 -13.80
C ALA A 240 27.26 75.03 -13.34
N PHE A 241 26.73 75.19 -12.13
CA PHE A 241 26.57 76.54 -11.49
C PHE A 241 27.87 77.25 -11.33
N GLU A 242 28.91 76.62 -10.83
CA GLU A 242 30.24 77.16 -10.65
C GLU A 242 30.88 77.74 -11.96
N LYS A 243 30.45 77.20 -13.11
CA LYS A 243 30.96 77.69 -14.41
C LYS A 243 30.32 78.97 -14.86
N ASN A 244 29.06 79.27 -14.55
CA ASN A 244 28.37 80.50 -14.89
C ASN A 244 27.11 80.69 -14.01
N GLU A 245 27.25 81.33 -12.88
CA GLU A 245 26.21 81.55 -11.87
C GLU A 245 24.99 82.28 -12.43
N GLU A 246 25.22 83.32 -13.26
CA GLU A 246 24.12 84.13 -13.80
C GLU A 246 23.26 83.34 -14.80
N PHE A 247 23.87 82.58 -15.68
CA PHE A 247 23.15 81.72 -16.63
C PHE A 247 22.36 80.62 -15.91
N TYR A 248 22.96 79.98 -14.89
CA TYR A 248 22.29 78.96 -14.13
C TYR A 248 21.08 79.48 -13.34
N ALA A 249 21.21 80.66 -12.73
CA ALA A 249 20.12 81.32 -12.03
C ALA A 249 18.96 81.64 -12.98
N LEU A 250 19.27 82.19 -14.19
CA LEU A 250 18.26 82.41 -15.24
C LEU A 250 17.58 81.11 -15.65
N TYR A 251 18.33 80.03 -15.94
CA TYR A 251 17.80 78.71 -16.35
C TYR A 251 16.91 78.13 -15.29
N ARG A 252 17.30 78.13 -14.03
CA ARG A 252 16.53 77.63 -12.88
C ARG A 252 15.25 78.44 -12.67
N SER A 253 15.30 79.77 -12.82
CA SER A 253 14.10 80.60 -12.76
C SER A 253 13.11 80.30 -13.86
N LEU A 254 13.54 80.05 -15.08
CA LEU A 254 12.70 79.69 -16.20
C LEU A 254 12.03 78.28 -15.98
N ASN A 255 12.78 77.31 -15.47
CA ASN A 255 12.20 76.00 -15.10
C ASN A 255 11.23 76.12 -13.95
N ALA A 256 11.51 76.95 -12.94
CA ALA A 256 10.57 77.19 -11.84
C ALA A 256 9.27 77.83 -12.35
N TYR A 257 9.39 78.79 -13.29
CA TYR A 257 8.22 79.41 -13.93
C TYR A 257 7.38 78.33 -14.72
N GLN A 258 8.07 77.53 -15.54
CA GLN A 258 7.42 76.48 -16.30
C GLN A 258 6.66 75.53 -15.37
N ASN A 259 7.26 75.03 -14.29
CA ASN A 259 6.66 74.14 -13.35
C ASN A 259 5.51 74.77 -12.55
N SER A 260 5.66 76.06 -12.17
CA SER A 260 4.62 76.78 -11.42
C SER A 260 3.41 77.13 -12.25
N PHE A 261 3.60 77.45 -13.58
CA PHE A 261 2.54 77.85 -14.46
C PHE A 261 1.94 76.70 -15.32
N SER A 262 2.54 75.50 -15.32
CA SER A 262 2.04 74.36 -16.14
C SER A 262 0.83 73.73 -15.56
N GLN A 263 0.50 73.84 -14.26
CA GLN A 263 -0.67 73.32 -13.62
C GLN A 263 -1.79 74.38 -13.62
N GLY A 264 -2.67 74.32 -14.61
CA GLY A 264 -3.65 75.36 -14.98
C GLY A 264 -4.81 75.65 -14.01
N ASN A 265 -4.72 75.32 -12.72
CA ASN A 265 -5.83 75.50 -11.76
C ASN A 265 -5.43 76.13 -10.44
N ASN A 266 -4.23 76.76 -10.36
CA ASN A 266 -3.77 77.43 -9.15
C ASN A 266 -3.94 78.96 -9.24
N ILE A 267 -4.53 79.58 -8.23
CA ILE A 267 -4.55 81.04 -8.04
C ILE A 267 -3.22 81.39 -7.42
N LEU A 268 -2.36 82.01 -8.17
CA LEU A 268 -1.07 82.61 -7.66
C LEU A 268 -1.32 84.07 -7.22
N LEU A 269 -1.11 84.30 -5.93
CA LEU A 269 -1.00 85.64 -5.41
C LEU A 269 0.46 86.04 -5.50
N LEU A 270 0.81 87.02 -6.35
CA LEU A 270 2.20 87.36 -6.68
C LEU A 270 2.48 88.80 -6.31
N GLU A 271 3.64 88.97 -5.66
CA GLU A 271 4.25 90.29 -5.54
C GLU A 271 5.18 90.47 -6.72
N PRO A 272 4.95 91.50 -7.60
CA PRO A 272 5.72 91.70 -8.82
C PRO A 272 7.19 91.96 -8.60
N ASP A 273 7.56 92.47 -7.43
CA ASP A 273 8.95 92.85 -7.07
C ASP A 273 9.71 91.75 -6.28
N SER A 274 9.16 90.55 -6.20
CA SER A 274 9.82 89.43 -5.53
C SER A 274 11.03 88.90 -6.32
N ASP A 275 12.02 88.38 -5.62
CA ASP A 275 13.20 87.75 -6.23
C ASP A 275 12.81 86.62 -7.21
N PHE A 276 11.63 86.01 -7.07
CA PHE A 276 11.12 85.03 -7.98
C PHE A 276 10.91 85.56 -9.39
N PHE A 277 10.44 86.82 -9.57
CA PHE A 277 10.22 87.45 -10.87
C PHE A 277 11.35 88.28 -11.39
N LYS A 278 12.52 88.30 -10.72
CA LYS A 278 13.68 89.07 -11.10
C LYS A 278 14.02 88.93 -12.60
N TYR A 279 14.08 87.72 -13.11
CA TYR A 279 14.40 87.45 -14.51
C TYR A 279 13.20 87.57 -15.46
N PHE A 280 11.98 87.59 -14.92
CA PHE A 280 10.78 87.85 -15.73
C PHE A 280 10.69 89.32 -16.14
N ASN A 281 11.01 90.20 -15.23
CA ASN A 281 10.95 91.66 -15.44
C ASN A 281 12.18 92.14 -16.19
N ASN A 282 13.40 91.60 -15.96
CA ASN A 282 14.61 91.96 -16.63
C ASN A 282 15.51 90.78 -16.92
N PRO A 283 15.81 90.47 -18.20
CA PRO A 283 16.60 89.27 -18.57
C PRO A 283 18.05 89.28 -18.02
N LYS A 284 18.54 90.46 -17.61
CA LYS A 284 19.88 90.60 -17.01
C LYS A 284 19.87 90.56 -15.48
N GLY A 285 18.74 90.36 -14.85
CA GLY A 285 18.63 90.15 -13.40
C GLY A 285 19.10 91.30 -12.54
N LYS A 286 19.17 92.45 -13.07
CA LYS A 286 19.57 93.71 -12.37
C LYS A 286 18.39 94.61 -12.16
#